data_599aeaf4e2d470661078bad6a3904a50
#
_entry.id   599aeaf4e2d470661078bad6a3904a50
#
_cell.length_a   1.000
_cell.length_b   1.000
_cell.length_c   1.000
_cell.angle_alpha   90.00
_cell.angle_beta   90.00
_cell.angle_gamma   90.00
#
_symmetry.space_group_name_H-M   'P 1'
#
loop_
_entity.id
_entity.type
_entity.pdbx_description
1 polymer ?
#
loop_
_entity_poly.entity_id
_entity_poly.type
_entity_poly.pdbx_seq_one_letter_code
_entity_poly.pdbx_strand_id
1 'polypeptide(L)' 'MEIQSLQYGTLLQNGRYKIEKVLGSGTFGITYLATTKVKVGGQLGNIEATIKVAIKEFFMEAING' A
#
# COMPACT_ATOMS: atom_id res chain seq x y z
N MET A 1 17.86 -12.55 -9.34
CA MET A 1 17.03 -11.35 -9.51
C MET A 1 16.75 -10.74 -8.15
N GLU A 2 17.09 -9.50 -7.99
CA GLU A 2 16.79 -8.81 -6.75
C GLU A 2 15.38 -8.27 -6.77
N ILE A 3 14.65 -8.55 -5.72
CA ILE A 3 13.32 -7.99 -5.54
C ILE A 3 13.45 -6.86 -4.53
N GLN A 4 13.13 -5.66 -5.00
CA GLN A 4 13.23 -4.48 -4.16
C GLN A 4 11.86 -4.10 -3.64
N SER A 5 11.82 -3.65 -2.40
CA SER A 5 10.58 -3.12 -1.83
C SER A 5 10.26 -1.76 -2.42
N LEU A 6 8.98 -1.43 -2.42
CA LEU A 6 8.53 -0.10 -2.80
C LEU A 6 9.06 0.92 -1.81
N GLN A 7 9.45 2.08 -2.32
CA GLN A 7 10.03 3.11 -1.48
C GLN A 7 8.96 4.02 -0.90
N TYR A 8 9.32 4.70 0.18
CA TYR A 8 8.47 5.72 0.78
C TYR A 8 7.99 6.70 -0.27
N GLY A 9 6.72 7.02 -0.20
CA GLY A 9 6.10 7.97 -1.12
C GLY A 9 5.62 7.37 -2.42
N THR A 10 5.89 6.08 -2.68
CA THR A 10 5.36 5.42 -3.88
C THR A 10 3.84 5.47 -3.85
N LEU A 11 3.25 5.87 -4.97
CA LEU A 11 1.80 5.96 -5.10
C LEU A 11 1.28 4.77 -5.88
N LEU A 12 0.20 4.18 -5.37
CA LEU A 12 -0.46 3.03 -5.99
C LEU A 12 -1.88 3.40 -6.40
N GLN A 13 -2.39 2.75 -7.42
CA GLN A 13 -3.76 2.91 -7.91
C GLN A 13 -4.13 4.37 -8.14
N ASN A 14 -3.35 5.02 -9.01
CA ASN A 14 -3.57 6.42 -9.39
C ASN A 14 -3.50 7.38 -8.21
N GLY A 15 -2.58 7.10 -7.29
CA GLY A 15 -2.37 7.98 -6.14
C GLY A 15 -3.30 7.73 -4.97
N ARG A 16 -4.11 6.67 -5.03
CA ARG A 16 -5.05 6.38 -3.96
C ARG A 16 -4.36 5.97 -2.67
N TYR A 17 -3.24 5.24 -2.77
CA TYR A 17 -2.49 4.76 -1.63
C TYR A 17 -1.07 5.27 -1.72
N LYS A 18 -0.53 5.72 -0.59
CA LYS A 18 0.85 6.18 -0.49
C LYS A 18 1.61 5.26 0.44
N ILE A 19 2.69 4.68 -0.04
CA ILE A 19 3.52 3.77 0.76
C ILE A 19 4.30 4.60 1.79
N GLU A 20 4.18 4.22 3.06
CA GLU A 20 4.90 4.87 4.15
C GLU A 20 6.14 4.10 4.55
N LYS A 21 6.00 2.80 4.82
CA LYS A 21 7.15 1.99 5.22
C LYS A 21 6.84 0.51 5.04
N VAL A 22 7.89 -0.30 5.08
CA VAL A 22 7.76 -1.76 5.11
C VAL A 22 7.46 -2.18 6.54
N LEU A 23 6.41 -2.96 6.72
CA LEU A 23 6.09 -3.55 8.03
C LEU A 23 6.75 -4.90 8.20
N GLY A 24 6.93 -5.65 7.12
CA GLY A 24 7.56 -6.94 7.17
C GLY A 24 7.79 -7.49 5.78
N SER A 25 8.68 -8.45 5.68
CA SER A 25 8.96 -9.12 4.42
C SER A 25 9.28 -10.58 4.69
N GLY A 26 9.01 -11.41 3.71
CA GLY A 26 9.26 -12.83 3.80
C GLY A 26 9.39 -13.44 2.42
N THR A 27 9.36 -14.78 2.39
CA THR A 27 9.55 -15.52 1.14
C THR A 27 8.43 -15.24 0.13
N PHE A 28 7.22 -14.99 0.62
CA PHE A 28 6.05 -14.88 -0.25
C PHE A 28 5.64 -13.45 -0.58
N GLY A 29 6.21 -12.48 0.09
CA GLY A 29 5.82 -11.11 -0.21
C GLY A 29 6.30 -10.10 0.82
N ILE A 30 5.84 -8.88 0.63
CA ILE A 30 6.18 -7.75 1.48
C ILE A 30 4.88 -7.09 1.95
N THR A 31 4.82 -6.76 3.23
CA THR A 31 3.69 -6.02 3.79
C THR A 31 4.13 -4.58 4.06
N TYR A 32 3.33 -3.65 3.58
CA TYR A 32 3.61 -2.22 3.72
C TYR A 32 2.57 -1.55 4.59
N LEU A 33 3.00 -0.55 5.32
CA LEU A 33 2.11 0.45 5.87
C LEU A 33 1.89 1.50 4.78
N ALA A 34 0.64 1.78 4.48
CA ALA A 34 0.29 2.80 3.51
C ALA A 34 -0.78 3.70 4.08
N THR A 35 -0.95 4.85 3.48
CA THR A 35 -2.01 5.77 3.84
C THR A 35 -2.91 6.00 2.64
N THR A 36 -4.18 6.23 2.91
CA THR A 36 -5.15 6.60 1.90
C THR A 36 -6.08 7.66 2.48
N LYS A 37 -6.60 8.49 1.61
CA LYS A 37 -7.52 9.55 2.02
C LYS A 37 -8.93 9.09 1.72
N VAL A 38 -9.81 9.24 2.69
CA VAL A 38 -11.21 8.91 2.56
C VAL A 38 -12.04 10.15 2.89
N LYS A 39 -13.18 10.27 2.24
CA LYS A 39 -14.10 11.35 2.53
C LYS A 39 -15.21 10.81 3.43
N VAL A 40 -15.37 11.46 4.57
CA VAL A 40 -16.44 11.13 5.50
C VAL A 40 -17.52 12.19 5.34
N GLY A 41 -18.66 11.78 4.81
CA GLY A 41 -19.79 12.68 4.62
C GLY A 41 -20.49 12.95 5.95
N GLY A 42 -20.96 14.17 6.12
CA GLY A 42 -21.73 14.56 7.28
C GLY A 42 -22.65 15.71 6.95
N GLN A 43 -23.43 16.15 7.94
CA GLN A 43 -24.40 17.22 7.76
C GLN A 43 -23.73 18.57 7.43
N LEU A 44 -22.49 18.73 7.84
CA LEU A 44 -21.75 19.97 7.61
C LEU A 44 -20.80 19.89 6.41
N GLY A 45 -20.94 18.87 5.57
CA GLY A 45 -20.12 18.67 4.39
C GLY A 45 -19.21 17.48 4.51
N ASN A 46 -18.29 17.36 3.55
CA ASN A 46 -17.36 16.24 3.51
C ASN A 46 -16.08 16.61 4.26
N ILE A 47 -15.65 15.71 5.12
CA ILE A 47 -14.37 15.82 5.82
C ILE A 47 -13.43 14.79 5.22
N GLU A 48 -12.25 15.22 4.81
CA GLU A 48 -11.23 14.32 4.32
C GLU A 48 -10.40 13.83 5.50
N ALA A 49 -10.28 12.51 5.62
CA ALA A 49 -9.48 11.89 6.67
C ALA A 49 -8.42 11.01 6.03
N THR A 50 -7.25 10.97 6.64
CA THR A 50 -6.17 10.06 6.24
C THR A 50 -6.19 8.86 7.15
N ILE A 51 -6.31 7.67 6.56
CA ILE A 51 -6.28 6.43 7.32
C ILE A 51 -5.08 5.60 6.93
N LYS A 52 -4.65 4.75 7.86
CA LYS A 52 -3.55 3.82 7.64
C LYS A 52 -4.10 2.46 7.27
N VAL A 53 -3.48 1.84 6.27
CA VAL A 53 -3.89 0.51 5.81
C VAL A 53 -2.63 -0.34 5.64
N ALA A 54 -2.79 -1.64 5.69
CA ALA A 54 -1.73 -2.58 5.37
C ALA A 54 -1.96 -3.10 3.95
N ILE A 55 -0.91 -3.04 3.13
CA ILE A 55 -0.96 -3.55 1.77
C ILE A 55 0.07 -4.66 1.67
N LYS A 56 -0.37 -5.81 1.15
CA LYS A 56 0.51 -6.95 1.00
C LYS A 56 0.79 -7.19 -0.48
N GLU A 57 2.06 -7.20 -0.82
CA GLU A 57 2.53 -7.51 -2.16
C GLU A 57 3.02 -8.95 -2.16
N PHE A 58 2.45 -9.77 -3.03
CA PHE A 58 2.83 -11.17 -3.16
C PHE A 58 3.80 -11.33 -4.32
N PHE A 59 4.83 -12.12 -4.10
CA PHE A 59 5.75 -12.47 -5.16
C PHE A 59 5.19 -13.67 -5.93
N MET A 60 5.28 -13.58 -7.25
CA MET A 60 4.85 -14.66 -8.12
C MET A 60 6.06 -15.21 -8.82
N GLU A 61 6.24 -16.53 -8.74
CA GLU A 61 7.24 -17.22 -9.54
C GLU A 61 6.58 -17.89 -10.72
N ALA A 62 7.17 -17.71 -11.89
CA ALA A 62 6.74 -18.47 -13.04
C ALA A 62 7.29 -19.89 -12.90
N ILE A 63 6.40 -20.86 -12.90
CA ILE A 63 6.78 -22.26 -12.85
C ILE A 63 6.85 -22.76 -14.28
N ASN A 64 8.06 -23.07 -14.72
CA ASN A 64 8.27 -23.68 -16.02
C ASN A 64 8.18 -25.18 -15.84
N GLY A 65 7.08 -25.73 -16.28
CA GLY A 65 6.83 -27.16 -16.22
C GLY A 65 7.48 -27.92 -17.34
#